data_016c8c5befb9fae770f77436ad7b1d46
#
_entry.id   016c8c5befb9fae770f77436ad7b1d46
#
_cell.length_a   1.000
_cell.length_b   1.000
_cell.length_c   1.000
_cell.angle_alpha   90.00
_cell.angle_beta   90.00
_cell.angle_gamma   90.00
#
_symmetry.space_group_name_H-M   'P 1'
#
loop_
_entity.id
_entity.type
_entity.pdbx_description
1 polymer ?
#
loop_
_entity_poly.entity_id
_entity_poly.type
_entity_poly.pdbx_seq_one_letter_code
_entity_poly.pdbx_strand_id
1 'polypeptide(L)'
;MSRKALHSRAFVAVGALALAVGSLSALPAASTDTGVQSTYVVLYRAGAQSNDAQQAVASAGGTLVANYSAIGVVIARSSQSGFAAAMGRTKGVESAVATSGFGIKASDISAADAPASALATWGDSLSGFQWDMRQINVPQAHAINAGSRSVLVGDIDTGLDFTHPDLAPNFDAANSTDCSSGAPQTLAVGNDKNGHGTHTAGTIAAAANGTGVVGVAPNVRIAGIKSSNDDGFFFPEM
;
A
#
# COMPACT_ATOMS: atom_id res chain seq x y z
N MET A 1 -50.29 -8.14 90.38
CA MET A 1 -50.67 -9.50 90.00
C MET A 1 -50.00 -9.85 88.68
N SER A 2 -49.49 -11.05 88.69
CA SER A 2 -48.98 -11.85 87.55
C SER A 2 -47.58 -11.56 87.04
N ARG A 3 -46.70 -12.47 87.44
CA ARG A 3 -45.33 -12.64 87.01
C ARG A 3 -45.35 -13.31 85.57
N LYS A 4 -44.57 -12.83 84.70
CA LYS A 4 -44.16 -13.70 83.52
C LYS A 4 -42.66 -13.73 83.46
N ALA A 5 -42.19 -14.92 83.38
CA ALA A 5 -40.82 -15.38 83.42
C ALA A 5 -40.00 -14.95 82.22
N LEU A 6 -38.79 -14.55 82.52
CA LEU A 6 -37.77 -14.22 81.55
C LEU A 6 -37.04 -15.53 81.15
N HIS A 7 -37.21 -15.98 79.88
CA HIS A 7 -36.41 -17.06 79.33
C HIS A 7 -35.20 -16.49 78.58
N SER A 8 -34.07 -16.64 79.22
CA SER A 8 -32.77 -16.39 78.62
C SER A 8 -32.51 -17.40 77.51
N ARG A 9 -32.37 -16.98 76.29
CA ARG A 9 -31.80 -17.76 75.19
C ARG A 9 -30.42 -17.24 74.87
N ALA A 10 -29.44 -18.05 75.22
CA ALA A 10 -28.06 -17.80 74.82
C ALA A 10 -27.93 -18.01 73.29
N PHE A 11 -27.55 -16.98 72.62
CA PHE A 11 -27.12 -17.06 71.22
C PHE A 11 -25.62 -17.35 71.16
N VAL A 12 -25.29 -18.52 70.68
CA VAL A 12 -23.92 -18.90 70.30
C VAL A 12 -23.62 -18.14 69.00
N ALA A 13 -22.72 -17.16 69.07
CA ALA A 13 -22.21 -16.51 67.88
C ALA A 13 -21.17 -17.41 67.22
N VAL A 14 -21.58 -18.08 66.13
CA VAL A 14 -20.64 -18.73 65.23
C VAL A 14 -19.99 -17.65 64.37
N GLY A 15 -18.74 -17.37 64.67
CA GLY A 15 -17.93 -16.46 63.85
C GLY A 15 -17.68 -17.05 62.47
N ALA A 16 -18.34 -16.50 61.47
CA ALA A 16 -18.01 -16.75 60.08
C ALA A 16 -16.74 -15.97 59.72
N LEU A 17 -15.63 -16.67 59.61
CA LEU A 17 -14.38 -16.13 59.08
C LEU A 17 -14.58 -16.00 57.55
N ALA A 18 -14.91 -14.79 57.08
CA ALA A 18 -14.94 -14.46 55.68
C ALA A 18 -13.51 -14.46 55.14
N LEU A 19 -13.11 -15.52 54.45
CA LEU A 19 -11.94 -15.49 53.60
C LEU A 19 -12.22 -14.46 52.49
N ALA A 20 -11.60 -13.30 52.55
CA ALA A 20 -11.50 -12.39 51.45
C ALA A 20 -10.62 -13.05 50.38
N VAL A 21 -11.26 -13.73 49.42
CA VAL A 21 -10.60 -14.10 48.19
C VAL A 21 -10.34 -12.83 47.42
N GLY A 22 -9.14 -12.27 47.61
CA GLY A 22 -8.65 -11.20 46.78
C GLY A 22 -8.65 -11.69 45.34
N SER A 23 -9.53 -11.16 44.51
CA SER A 23 -9.42 -11.27 43.07
C SER A 23 -8.07 -10.68 42.67
N LEU A 24 -7.06 -11.54 42.52
CA LEU A 24 -5.89 -11.21 41.73
C LEU A 24 -6.42 -10.88 40.34
N SER A 25 -6.56 -9.61 40.02
CA SER A 25 -6.66 -9.16 38.64
C SER A 25 -5.39 -9.64 37.97
N ALA A 26 -5.52 -10.73 37.21
CA ALA A 26 -4.45 -11.17 36.34
C ALA A 26 -4.13 -9.97 35.44
N LEU A 27 -2.99 -9.34 35.67
CA LEU A 27 -2.39 -8.46 34.68
C LEU A 27 -2.37 -9.28 33.37
N PRO A 28 -2.85 -8.72 32.26
CA PRO A 28 -2.70 -9.42 30.99
C PRO A 28 -1.22 -9.77 30.89
N ALA A 29 -0.93 -11.06 30.85
CA ALA A 29 0.42 -11.52 30.55
C ALA A 29 0.80 -10.83 29.26
N ALA A 30 1.81 -9.96 29.30
CA ALA A 30 2.44 -9.48 28.10
C ALA A 30 2.88 -10.74 27.37
N SER A 31 2.15 -11.11 26.34
CA SER A 31 2.56 -12.17 25.45
C SER A 31 3.87 -11.68 24.86
N THR A 32 4.97 -12.20 25.36
CA THR A 32 6.26 -12.10 24.71
C THR A 32 6.19 -12.95 23.47
N ASP A 33 5.44 -12.46 22.49
CA ASP A 33 5.46 -13.03 21.17
C ASP A 33 6.81 -12.66 20.58
N THR A 34 7.74 -13.62 20.60
CA THR A 34 9.03 -13.54 19.91
C THR A 34 8.83 -13.75 18.42
N GLY A 35 7.65 -13.37 17.91
CA GLY A 35 7.27 -13.45 16.52
C GLY A 35 8.16 -12.55 15.65
N VAL A 36 8.33 -12.97 14.42
CA VAL A 36 8.96 -12.15 13.36
C VAL A 36 8.21 -10.82 13.31
N GLN A 37 8.97 -9.71 13.36
CA GLN A 37 8.40 -8.37 13.22
C GLN A 37 7.75 -8.25 11.85
N SER A 38 6.47 -7.94 11.81
CA SER A 38 5.71 -7.73 10.59
C SER A 38 5.41 -6.24 10.40
N THR A 39 5.40 -5.81 9.16
CA THR A 39 4.88 -4.50 8.76
C THR A 39 3.37 -4.61 8.52
N TYR A 40 2.64 -3.56 8.85
CA TYR A 40 1.19 -3.47 8.69
C TYR A 40 0.82 -2.18 7.97
N VAL A 41 -0.11 -2.30 7.03
CA VAL A 41 -0.86 -1.16 6.50
C VAL A 41 -2.14 -1.02 7.31
N VAL A 42 -2.35 0.15 7.88
CA VAL A 42 -3.55 0.52 8.63
C VAL A 42 -4.30 1.58 7.83
N LEU A 43 -5.53 1.28 7.45
CA LEU A 43 -6.40 2.18 6.70
C LEU A 43 -7.39 2.86 7.66
N TYR A 44 -7.45 4.16 7.61
CA TYR A 44 -8.47 4.96 8.28
C TYR A 44 -9.66 5.19 7.35
N ARG A 45 -10.86 5.23 7.91
CA ARG A 45 -12.10 5.51 7.16
C ARG A 45 -12.03 6.88 6.49
N ALA A 46 -12.69 7.02 5.36
CA ALA A 46 -12.79 8.29 4.66
C ALA A 46 -13.26 9.41 5.61
N GLY A 47 -12.50 10.51 5.67
CA GLY A 47 -12.75 11.63 6.54
C GLY A 47 -12.32 11.46 8.01
N ALA A 48 -11.83 10.28 8.42
CA ALA A 48 -11.23 10.10 9.73
C ALA A 48 -9.81 10.70 9.76
N GLN A 49 -9.46 11.28 10.93
CA GLN A 49 -8.12 11.82 11.13
C GLN A 49 -7.22 10.76 11.76
N SER A 50 -5.98 10.66 11.29
CA SER A 50 -4.94 9.78 11.84
C SER A 50 -3.92 10.51 12.72
N ASN A 51 -4.32 11.65 13.30
CA ASN A 51 -3.41 12.49 14.12
C ASN A 51 -2.91 11.78 15.37
N ASP A 52 -3.70 10.85 15.90
CA ASP A 52 -3.39 10.03 17.08
C ASP A 52 -2.75 8.67 16.71
N ALA A 53 -2.39 8.49 15.45
CA ALA A 53 -1.86 7.21 14.93
C ALA A 53 -0.69 6.68 15.76
N GLN A 54 0.22 7.56 16.19
CA GLN A 54 1.36 7.14 17.01
C GLN A 54 0.92 6.50 18.34
N GLN A 55 -0.03 7.13 19.02
CA GLN A 55 -0.55 6.60 20.28
C GLN A 55 -1.38 5.35 20.06
N ALA A 56 -2.20 5.32 19.01
CA ALA A 56 -3.02 4.17 18.65
C ALA A 56 -2.16 2.94 18.34
N VAL A 57 -1.14 3.10 17.51
CA VAL A 57 -0.18 2.05 17.15
C VAL A 57 0.58 1.55 18.37
N ALA A 58 1.09 2.47 19.22
CA ALA A 58 1.78 2.11 20.44
C ALA A 58 0.87 1.32 21.41
N SER A 59 -0.38 1.76 21.58
CA SER A 59 -1.37 1.08 22.43
C SER A 59 -1.75 -0.32 21.92
N ALA A 60 -1.64 -0.54 20.60
CA ALA A 60 -1.83 -1.85 19.99
C ALA A 60 -0.57 -2.75 20.05
N GLY A 61 0.53 -2.27 20.61
CA GLY A 61 1.80 -3.00 20.71
C GLY A 61 2.66 -2.93 19.46
N GLY A 62 2.58 -1.84 18.71
CA GLY A 62 3.38 -1.58 17.53
C GLY A 62 4.22 -0.30 17.60
N THR A 63 4.97 -0.07 16.56
CA THR A 63 5.76 1.14 16.32
C THR A 63 5.30 1.80 15.02
N LEU A 64 5.02 3.09 15.06
CA LEU A 64 4.68 3.86 13.87
C LEU A 64 5.92 4.00 12.97
N VAL A 65 5.75 3.70 11.69
CA VAL A 65 6.78 3.90 10.64
C VAL A 65 6.49 5.17 9.86
N ALA A 66 5.25 5.32 9.38
CA ALA A 66 4.81 6.49 8.61
C ALA A 66 3.33 6.76 8.84
N ASN A 67 2.95 8.04 8.72
CA ASN A 67 1.55 8.48 8.74
C ASN A 67 1.28 9.36 7.52
N TYR A 68 0.59 8.79 6.55
CA TYR A 68 0.12 9.46 5.33
C TYR A 68 -1.30 10.00 5.57
N SER A 69 -1.41 10.98 6.47
CA SER A 69 -2.71 11.52 6.93
C SER A 69 -3.59 12.06 5.80
N ALA A 70 -2.99 12.56 4.73
CA ALA A 70 -3.72 13.07 3.57
C ALA A 70 -4.57 12.00 2.85
N ILE A 71 -4.17 10.75 2.94
CA ILE A 71 -4.87 9.61 2.31
C ILE A 71 -5.40 8.59 3.34
N GLY A 72 -5.26 8.90 4.65
CA GLY A 72 -5.74 8.04 5.72
C GLY A 72 -5.00 6.70 5.86
N VAL A 73 -3.72 6.65 5.46
CA VAL A 73 -2.90 5.43 5.53
C VAL A 73 -1.81 5.59 6.59
N VAL A 74 -1.65 4.56 7.41
CA VAL A 74 -0.59 4.48 8.41
C VAL A 74 0.20 3.18 8.21
N ILE A 75 1.52 3.28 8.23
CA ILE A 75 2.43 2.13 8.23
C ILE A 75 2.95 1.93 9.65
N ALA A 76 2.83 0.71 10.15
CA ALA A 76 3.28 0.33 11.48
C ALA A 76 4.04 -0.99 11.44
N ARG A 77 4.91 -1.22 12.43
CA ARG A 77 5.57 -2.50 12.69
C ARG A 77 5.15 -3.05 14.02
N SER A 78 4.94 -4.37 14.08
CA SER A 78 4.65 -5.06 15.33
C SER A 78 5.06 -6.53 15.25
N SER A 79 5.49 -7.07 16.38
CA SER A 79 5.66 -8.51 16.59
C SER A 79 4.46 -9.16 17.29
N GLN A 80 3.42 -8.37 17.62
CA GLN A 80 2.24 -8.86 18.31
C GLN A 80 1.27 -9.51 17.31
N SER A 81 0.97 -10.79 17.49
CA SER A 81 0.02 -11.53 16.64
C SER A 81 -1.41 -10.93 16.63
N GLY A 82 -1.77 -10.22 17.71
CA GLY A 82 -3.05 -9.53 17.85
C GLY A 82 -3.09 -8.09 17.32
N PHE A 83 -1.99 -7.57 16.74
CA PHE A 83 -1.87 -6.16 16.37
C PHE A 83 -2.96 -5.70 15.40
N ALA A 84 -3.19 -6.43 14.31
CA ALA A 84 -4.23 -6.09 13.32
C ALA A 84 -5.62 -6.01 13.96
N ALA A 85 -5.95 -6.98 14.82
CA ALA A 85 -7.22 -7.00 15.54
C ALA A 85 -7.34 -5.85 16.55
N ALA A 86 -6.24 -5.47 17.21
CA ALA A 86 -6.20 -4.32 18.12
C ALA A 86 -6.41 -3.01 17.37
N MET A 87 -5.73 -2.81 16.25
CA MET A 87 -5.91 -1.65 15.39
C MET A 87 -7.33 -1.56 14.81
N GLY A 88 -7.92 -2.68 14.39
CA GLY A 88 -9.31 -2.70 13.89
C GLY A 88 -10.36 -2.28 14.92
N ARG A 89 -10.04 -2.29 16.21
CA ARG A 89 -10.90 -1.77 17.30
C ARG A 89 -10.67 -0.27 17.58
N THR A 90 -9.64 0.31 17.00
CA THR A 90 -9.32 1.73 17.17
C THR A 90 -10.34 2.60 16.44
N LYS A 91 -10.82 3.64 17.11
CA LYS A 91 -11.78 4.58 16.52
C LYS A 91 -11.19 5.20 15.24
N GLY A 92 -11.98 5.19 14.16
CA GLY A 92 -11.58 5.75 12.88
C GLY A 92 -10.82 4.77 11.97
N VAL A 93 -10.29 3.68 12.49
CA VAL A 93 -9.65 2.64 11.67
C VAL A 93 -10.70 1.81 10.96
N GLU A 94 -10.50 1.59 9.68
CA GLU A 94 -11.31 0.72 8.83
C GLU A 94 -10.75 -0.70 8.83
N SER A 95 -9.43 -0.82 8.61
CA SER A 95 -8.75 -2.11 8.58
C SER A 95 -7.27 -1.98 8.94
N ALA A 96 -6.67 -3.09 9.33
CA ALA A 96 -5.23 -3.25 9.47
C ALA A 96 -4.83 -4.63 8.96
N VAL A 97 -3.85 -4.69 8.06
CA VAL A 97 -3.43 -5.93 7.39
C VAL A 97 -1.91 -6.03 7.42
N ALA A 98 -1.39 -7.20 7.77
CA ALA A 98 0.04 -7.47 7.68
C ALA A 98 0.46 -7.59 6.22
N THR A 99 1.65 -7.06 5.91
CA THR A 99 2.22 -7.10 4.55
C THR A 99 3.07 -8.35 4.31
N SER A 100 3.33 -9.13 5.34
CA SER A 100 4.09 -10.38 5.23
C SER A 100 3.40 -11.36 4.28
N GLY A 101 4.11 -11.78 3.24
CA GLY A 101 3.57 -12.64 2.18
C GLY A 101 2.82 -11.90 1.07
N PHE A 102 2.85 -10.58 1.04
CA PHE A 102 2.16 -9.73 0.09
C PHE A 102 3.08 -9.19 -1.03
N GLY A 103 4.19 -9.87 -1.29
CA GLY A 103 5.01 -9.55 -2.46
C GLY A 103 4.34 -10.08 -3.72
N ILE A 104 4.17 -9.22 -4.73
CA ILE A 104 3.74 -9.62 -6.07
C ILE A 104 4.94 -9.40 -6.99
N LYS A 105 5.33 -10.45 -7.72
CA LYS A 105 6.33 -10.30 -8.78
C LYS A 105 5.64 -9.75 -10.03
N ALA A 106 6.19 -8.69 -10.60
CA ALA A 106 5.76 -8.21 -11.91
C ALA A 106 5.98 -9.34 -12.95
N SER A 107 5.03 -9.51 -13.85
CA SER A 107 5.15 -10.48 -14.93
C SER A 107 6.30 -10.08 -15.84
N ASP A 108 7.13 -11.05 -16.21
CA ASP A 108 8.13 -10.83 -17.23
C ASP A 108 7.44 -10.51 -18.56
N ILE A 109 7.98 -9.52 -19.28
CA ILE A 109 7.48 -9.18 -20.61
C ILE A 109 7.83 -10.34 -21.54
N SER A 110 6.80 -10.97 -22.10
CA SER A 110 6.97 -12.01 -23.12
C SER A 110 6.72 -11.43 -24.50
N ALA A 111 7.68 -11.59 -25.41
CA ALA A 111 7.50 -11.27 -26.83
C ALA A 111 6.61 -12.29 -27.57
N ALA A 112 6.13 -13.33 -26.89
CA ALA A 112 5.39 -14.44 -27.52
C ALA A 112 4.03 -14.05 -28.09
N ASP A 113 3.44 -12.94 -27.61
CA ASP A 113 2.11 -12.48 -28.02
C ASP A 113 2.14 -11.40 -29.11
N ALA A 114 3.33 -11.03 -29.60
CA ALA A 114 3.44 -10.06 -30.69
C ALA A 114 2.93 -10.68 -31.99
N PRO A 115 2.16 -9.96 -32.85
CA PRO A 115 1.73 -10.45 -34.13
C PRO A 115 2.95 -10.79 -35.00
N ALA A 116 2.89 -11.90 -35.73
CA ALA A 116 3.97 -12.36 -36.58
C ALA A 116 4.33 -11.37 -37.71
N SER A 117 3.45 -10.43 -38.03
CA SER A 117 3.68 -9.37 -39.03
C SER A 117 3.03 -8.07 -38.57
N ALA A 118 3.72 -6.94 -38.80
CA ALA A 118 3.18 -5.63 -38.55
C ALA A 118 1.96 -5.32 -39.41
N LEU A 119 0.93 -4.74 -38.83
CA LEU A 119 -0.15 -4.09 -39.56
C LEU A 119 0.35 -2.74 -40.11
N ALA A 120 -0.46 -2.09 -40.97
CA ALA A 120 -0.14 -0.74 -41.44
C ALA A 120 0.09 0.21 -40.25
N THR A 121 1.15 1.01 -40.28
CA THR A 121 1.46 2.00 -39.26
C THR A 121 0.36 3.05 -39.16
N TRP A 122 0.05 3.50 -37.99
CA TRP A 122 -0.93 4.55 -37.71
C TRP A 122 -0.36 5.72 -36.89
N GLY A 123 0.87 5.58 -36.48
CA GLY A 123 1.67 6.53 -35.70
C GLY A 123 3.15 6.31 -36.01
N ASP A 124 3.95 6.09 -34.97
CA ASP A 124 5.39 5.92 -35.08
C ASP A 124 5.79 4.57 -35.74
N SER A 125 7.08 4.38 -36.00
CA SER A 125 7.62 3.33 -36.87
C SER A 125 7.22 1.91 -36.49
N LEU A 126 7.02 1.63 -35.20
CA LEU A 126 6.60 0.32 -34.67
C LEU A 126 5.11 0.22 -34.34
N SER A 127 4.32 1.26 -34.59
CA SER A 127 2.88 1.28 -34.28
C SER A 127 2.09 0.18 -35.02
N GLY A 128 2.64 -0.37 -36.11
CA GLY A 128 2.07 -1.53 -36.78
C GLY A 128 2.03 -2.81 -35.96
N PHE A 129 2.90 -2.93 -34.94
CA PHE A 129 2.92 -4.07 -34.01
C PHE A 129 2.00 -3.89 -32.80
N GLN A 130 1.47 -2.69 -32.58
CA GLN A 130 0.57 -2.36 -31.46
C GLN A 130 -0.87 -2.78 -31.79
N TRP A 131 -1.12 -4.08 -31.87
CA TRP A 131 -2.45 -4.64 -32.16
C TRP A 131 -3.46 -4.34 -31.03
N ASP A 132 -2.98 -4.31 -29.79
CA ASP A 132 -3.69 -4.00 -28.57
C ASP A 132 -4.25 -2.57 -28.62
N MET A 133 -3.46 -1.60 -29.06
CA MET A 133 -3.89 -0.20 -29.24
C MET A 133 -5.03 -0.07 -30.26
N ARG A 134 -4.99 -0.90 -31.31
CA ARG A 134 -6.10 -0.95 -32.29
C ARG A 134 -7.35 -1.61 -31.70
N GLN A 135 -7.17 -2.65 -30.91
CA GLN A 135 -8.27 -3.36 -30.25
C GLN A 135 -9.10 -2.42 -29.36
N ILE A 136 -8.45 -1.48 -28.71
CA ILE A 136 -9.10 -0.48 -27.83
C ILE A 136 -9.38 0.86 -28.53
N ASN A 137 -9.21 0.92 -29.87
CA ASN A 137 -9.49 2.09 -30.70
C ASN A 137 -8.64 3.35 -30.37
N VAL A 138 -7.38 3.18 -29.95
CA VAL A 138 -6.47 4.33 -29.66
C VAL A 138 -6.28 5.25 -30.87
N PRO A 139 -6.09 4.74 -32.14
CA PRO A 139 -5.98 5.62 -33.30
C PRO A 139 -7.18 6.56 -33.48
N GLN A 140 -8.39 6.06 -33.21
CA GLN A 140 -9.61 6.86 -33.29
C GLN A 140 -9.72 7.86 -32.11
N ALA A 141 -9.28 7.44 -30.92
CA ALA A 141 -9.24 8.33 -29.75
C ALA A 141 -8.26 9.49 -29.98
N HIS A 142 -7.09 9.24 -30.56
CA HIS A 142 -6.10 10.29 -30.88
C HIS A 142 -6.64 11.33 -31.87
N ALA A 143 -7.53 10.94 -32.79
CA ALA A 143 -8.18 11.88 -33.70
C ALA A 143 -9.11 12.88 -32.94
N ILE A 144 -9.52 12.56 -31.71
CA ILE A 144 -10.35 13.40 -30.86
C ILE A 144 -9.45 14.12 -29.84
N ASN A 145 -8.62 13.38 -29.11
CA ASN A 145 -7.73 13.87 -28.07
C ASN A 145 -6.60 12.87 -27.80
N ALA A 146 -5.36 13.31 -27.95
CA ALA A 146 -4.17 12.49 -27.69
C ALA A 146 -3.49 12.83 -26.34
N GLY A 147 -4.23 13.41 -25.41
CA GLY A 147 -3.72 13.84 -24.11
C GLY A 147 -3.29 15.30 -24.07
N SER A 148 -2.84 15.77 -22.92
CA SER A 148 -2.39 17.15 -22.68
C SER A 148 -1.22 17.17 -21.70
N ARG A 149 -0.26 18.06 -21.91
CA ARG A 149 0.87 18.31 -20.97
C ARG A 149 0.42 18.78 -19.59
N SER A 150 -0.82 19.23 -19.44
CA SER A 150 -1.39 19.58 -18.12
C SER A 150 -1.77 18.35 -17.28
N VAL A 151 -1.88 17.17 -17.90
CA VAL A 151 -2.17 15.91 -17.22
C VAL A 151 -0.85 15.24 -16.85
N LEU A 152 -0.75 14.85 -15.58
CA LEU A 152 0.33 14.02 -15.05
C LEU A 152 -0.22 12.65 -14.72
N VAL A 153 0.40 11.60 -15.25
CA VAL A 153 0.10 10.21 -14.91
C VAL A 153 1.25 9.66 -14.07
N GLY A 154 0.94 9.06 -12.92
CA GLY A 154 1.91 8.34 -12.09
C GLY A 154 1.88 6.86 -12.43
N ASP A 155 3.00 6.28 -12.77
CA ASP A 155 3.20 4.85 -13.00
C ASP A 155 3.93 4.24 -11.79
N ILE A 156 3.19 3.51 -10.96
CA ILE A 156 3.71 2.86 -9.75
C ILE A 156 4.12 1.44 -10.15
N ASP A 157 5.42 1.26 -10.43
CA ASP A 157 5.89 0.03 -11.07
C ASP A 157 7.34 -0.31 -10.67
N THR A 158 8.04 -1.09 -11.48
CA THR A 158 9.42 -1.54 -11.26
C THR A 158 10.46 -0.44 -11.45
N GLY A 159 10.06 0.69 -11.96
CA GLY A 159 10.88 1.84 -12.32
C GLY A 159 10.52 2.35 -13.71
N LEU A 160 11.32 3.26 -14.23
CA LEU A 160 11.12 3.85 -15.56
C LEU A 160 12.47 4.21 -16.18
N ASP A 161 12.77 3.69 -17.36
CA ASP A 161 13.90 4.17 -18.15
C ASP A 161 13.53 5.49 -18.83
N PHE A 162 13.73 6.57 -18.10
CA PHE A 162 13.48 7.93 -18.59
C PHE A 162 14.50 8.41 -19.64
N THR A 163 15.52 7.59 -19.96
CA THR A 163 16.44 7.86 -21.06
C THR A 163 15.97 7.28 -22.38
N HIS A 164 14.94 6.42 -22.34
CA HIS A 164 14.34 5.83 -23.53
C HIS A 164 13.78 6.92 -24.47
N PRO A 165 14.08 6.92 -25.79
CA PRO A 165 13.67 7.99 -26.71
C PRO A 165 12.17 8.27 -26.73
N ASP A 166 11.33 7.22 -26.56
CA ASP A 166 9.87 7.38 -26.55
C ASP A 166 9.34 7.93 -25.22
N LEU A 167 10.10 7.85 -24.13
CA LEU A 167 9.65 8.28 -22.80
C LEU A 167 10.24 9.62 -22.37
N ALA A 168 11.49 9.87 -22.74
CA ALA A 168 12.22 11.09 -22.37
C ALA A 168 11.43 12.38 -22.63
N PRO A 169 10.70 12.56 -23.75
CA PRO A 169 9.93 13.77 -24.02
C PRO A 169 8.80 14.03 -23.02
N ASN A 170 8.26 12.96 -22.43
CA ASN A 170 7.10 12.99 -21.55
C ASN A 170 7.43 12.81 -20.07
N PHE A 171 8.68 12.48 -19.76
CA PHE A 171 9.14 12.26 -18.40
C PHE A 171 9.03 13.51 -17.53
N ASP A 172 8.48 13.34 -16.32
CA ASP A 172 8.38 14.38 -15.30
C ASP A 172 9.29 14.04 -14.11
N ALA A 173 10.51 14.56 -14.13
CA ALA A 173 11.49 14.30 -13.09
C ALA A 173 11.07 14.82 -11.71
N ALA A 174 10.33 15.93 -11.67
CA ALA A 174 9.96 16.57 -10.40
C ALA A 174 8.95 15.76 -9.59
N ASN A 175 8.16 14.92 -10.26
CA ASN A 175 7.14 14.08 -9.65
C ASN A 175 7.51 12.59 -9.67
N SER A 176 8.72 12.25 -10.15
CA SER A 176 9.21 10.86 -10.17
C SER A 176 10.06 10.56 -8.94
N THR A 177 9.95 9.34 -8.44
CA THR A 177 10.64 8.93 -7.20
C THR A 177 10.93 7.43 -7.17
N ASP A 178 11.97 7.07 -6.42
CA ASP A 178 12.26 5.69 -6.05
C ASP A 178 11.88 5.49 -4.58
N CYS A 179 10.90 4.61 -4.33
CA CYS A 179 10.40 4.25 -3.00
C CYS A 179 10.90 2.88 -2.53
N SER A 180 11.76 2.20 -3.30
CA SER A 180 12.20 0.82 -3.03
C SER A 180 12.97 0.66 -1.72
N SER A 181 13.50 1.73 -1.15
CA SER A 181 14.17 1.76 0.15
C SER A 181 13.25 2.02 1.34
N GLY A 182 11.94 2.18 1.12
CA GLY A 182 10.96 2.56 2.14
C GLY A 182 10.88 4.07 2.41
N ALA A 183 11.61 4.88 1.64
CA ALA A 183 11.54 6.34 1.69
C ALA A 183 11.78 6.92 0.29
N PRO A 184 11.10 8.01 -0.10
CA PRO A 184 11.27 8.62 -1.41
C PRO A 184 12.73 9.04 -1.67
N GLN A 185 13.26 8.63 -2.80
CA GLN A 185 14.59 8.96 -3.30
C GLN A 185 14.48 9.51 -4.72
N THR A 186 15.51 10.20 -5.19
CA THR A 186 15.58 10.60 -6.60
C THR A 186 15.66 9.36 -7.49
N LEU A 187 14.85 9.31 -8.52
CA LEU A 187 14.86 8.24 -9.50
C LEU A 187 16.18 8.29 -10.31
N ALA A 188 17.00 7.24 -10.19
CA ALA A 188 18.30 7.17 -10.85
C ALA A 188 18.19 6.65 -12.29
N VAL A 189 19.18 6.96 -13.14
CA VAL A 189 19.33 6.32 -14.45
C VAL A 189 19.52 4.82 -14.25
N GLY A 190 18.84 4.01 -15.05
CA GLY A 190 18.88 2.55 -14.95
C GLY A 190 18.20 2.00 -13.68
N ASN A 191 17.25 2.74 -13.13
CA ASN A 191 16.46 2.33 -11.95
C ASN A 191 15.54 1.13 -12.25
N ASP A 192 15.04 1.01 -13.47
CA ASP A 192 14.23 -0.12 -13.88
C ASP A 192 15.14 -1.28 -14.33
N LYS A 193 15.28 -2.28 -13.48
CA LYS A 193 16.06 -3.50 -13.75
C LYS A 193 15.21 -4.63 -14.32
N ASN A 194 13.90 -4.52 -14.20
CA ASN A 194 12.96 -5.53 -14.66
C ASN A 194 12.44 -5.23 -16.06
N GLY A 195 12.23 -3.95 -16.39
CA GLY A 195 11.68 -3.48 -17.66
C GLY A 195 10.16 -3.40 -17.72
N HIS A 196 9.44 -3.92 -16.71
CA HIS A 196 7.98 -3.90 -16.70
C HIS A 196 7.46 -2.46 -16.62
N GLY A 197 7.96 -1.64 -15.70
CA GLY A 197 7.53 -0.26 -15.56
C GLY A 197 7.87 0.61 -16.77
N THR A 198 9.02 0.38 -17.42
CA THR A 198 9.33 1.05 -18.68
C THR A 198 8.34 0.71 -19.78
N HIS A 199 7.93 -0.58 -19.85
CA HIS A 199 6.94 -1.02 -20.82
C HIS A 199 5.55 -0.45 -20.54
N THR A 200 5.08 -0.47 -19.29
CA THR A 200 3.78 0.11 -18.89
C THR A 200 3.75 1.61 -19.13
N ALA A 201 4.82 2.33 -18.77
CA ALA A 201 4.96 3.75 -19.08
C ALA A 201 4.89 4.03 -20.59
N GLY A 202 5.50 3.15 -21.40
CA GLY A 202 5.41 3.23 -22.87
C GLY A 202 3.99 3.06 -23.37
N THR A 203 3.27 2.08 -22.85
CA THR A 203 1.85 1.87 -23.16
C THR A 203 0.99 3.07 -22.80
N ILE A 204 1.29 3.74 -21.68
CA ILE A 204 0.57 4.94 -21.23
C ILE A 204 0.93 6.15 -22.08
N ALA A 205 2.23 6.45 -22.23
CA ALA A 205 2.70 7.78 -22.58
C ALA A 205 3.90 7.81 -23.54
N ALA A 206 4.19 6.75 -24.31
CA ALA A 206 5.21 6.85 -25.34
C ALA A 206 4.86 8.03 -26.28
N ALA A 207 5.84 8.90 -26.52
CA ALA A 207 5.65 10.13 -27.29
C ALA A 207 5.44 9.83 -28.78
N ALA A 208 4.53 10.52 -29.42
CA ALA A 208 4.39 10.46 -30.87
C ALA A 208 5.52 11.29 -31.51
N ASN A 209 6.67 10.69 -31.73
CA ASN A 209 7.92 11.34 -32.16
C ASN A 209 8.52 10.80 -33.48
N GLY A 210 7.78 9.90 -34.14
CA GLY A 210 8.18 9.25 -35.41
C GLY A 210 9.03 7.99 -35.22
N THR A 211 9.36 7.62 -34.00
CA THR A 211 10.24 6.50 -33.67
C THR A 211 9.55 5.58 -32.66
N GLY A 212 9.77 4.26 -32.76
CA GLY A 212 9.27 3.31 -31.79
C GLY A 212 7.75 3.15 -31.79
N VAL A 213 7.12 3.28 -30.64
CA VAL A 213 5.70 3.06 -30.37
C VAL A 213 5.00 4.34 -29.92
N VAL A 214 3.67 4.33 -29.92
CA VAL A 214 2.86 5.46 -29.44
C VAL A 214 2.02 5.03 -28.27
N GLY A 215 2.04 5.77 -27.17
CA GLY A 215 1.21 5.54 -25.99
C GLY A 215 -0.26 5.85 -26.23
N VAL A 216 -1.11 5.39 -25.30
CA VAL A 216 -2.55 5.74 -25.28
C VAL A 216 -2.75 7.25 -25.18
N ALA A 217 -1.88 7.94 -24.45
CA ALA A 217 -1.92 9.38 -24.25
C ALA A 217 -0.53 10.02 -24.48
N PRO A 218 -0.05 10.12 -25.73
CA PRO A 218 1.33 10.50 -26.04
C PRO A 218 1.69 11.94 -25.68
N ASN A 219 0.71 12.76 -25.31
CA ASN A 219 0.90 14.16 -24.93
C ASN A 219 0.77 14.44 -23.42
N VAL A 220 0.63 13.42 -22.57
CA VAL A 220 0.64 13.61 -21.11
C VAL A 220 2.07 13.65 -20.56
N ARG A 221 2.25 14.05 -19.30
CA ARG A 221 3.48 13.83 -18.54
C ARG A 221 3.39 12.51 -17.81
N ILE A 222 4.52 11.80 -17.69
CA ILE A 222 4.63 10.55 -16.96
C ILE A 222 5.61 10.68 -15.81
N ALA A 223 5.19 10.32 -14.60
CA ALA A 223 6.05 10.19 -13.43
C ALA A 223 6.27 8.71 -13.13
N GLY A 224 7.51 8.28 -13.08
CA GLY A 224 7.88 6.94 -12.65
C GLY A 224 8.00 6.88 -11.13
N ILE A 225 7.25 5.98 -10.51
CA ILE A 225 7.28 5.74 -9.06
C ILE A 225 7.71 4.29 -8.84
N LYS A 226 9.04 4.11 -8.67
CA LYS A 226 9.59 2.77 -8.42
C LYS A 226 9.16 2.29 -7.05
N SER A 227 8.42 1.19 -7.02
CA SER A 227 7.87 0.57 -5.81
C SER A 227 8.22 -0.91 -5.68
N SER A 228 9.22 -1.37 -6.44
CA SER A 228 9.70 -2.75 -6.40
C SER A 228 11.18 -2.82 -6.07
N ASN A 229 11.66 -3.98 -5.62
CA ASN A 229 13.07 -4.30 -5.67
C ASN A 229 13.52 -4.59 -7.13
N ASP A 230 14.81 -4.83 -7.32
CA ASP A 230 15.39 -5.08 -8.65
C ASP A 230 14.90 -6.39 -9.30
N ASP A 231 14.37 -7.32 -8.52
CA ASP A 231 13.74 -8.57 -9.01
C ASP A 231 12.28 -8.39 -9.44
N GLY A 232 11.72 -7.19 -9.29
CA GLY A 232 10.35 -6.87 -9.64
C GLY A 232 9.31 -7.27 -8.59
N PHE A 233 9.72 -7.51 -7.34
CA PHE A 233 8.77 -7.74 -6.25
C PHE A 233 8.32 -6.42 -5.65
N PHE A 234 7.02 -6.25 -5.53
CA PHE A 234 6.39 -5.12 -4.86
C PHE A 234 6.07 -5.49 -3.42
N PHE A 235 6.43 -4.59 -2.50
CA PHE A 235 6.08 -4.71 -1.09
C PHE A 235 5.30 -3.47 -0.66
N PRO A 236 4.22 -3.61 0.11
CA PRO A 236 3.36 -2.48 0.48
C PRO A 236 4.06 -1.38 1.29
N GLU A 237 5.23 -1.63 1.82
CA GLU A 237 6.06 -0.67 2.56
C GLU A 237 7.09 0.09 1.73
N MET A 238 7.20 -0.20 0.45
CA MET A 238 8.09 0.49 -0.49
C MET A 238 7.48 1.76 -1.05
#